data_d64add7b0571f91c900fd39f81c619fa
#
_entry.id   d64add7b0571f91c900fd39f81c619fa
#
_cell.length_a   1.000
_cell.length_b   1.000
_cell.length_c   1.000
_cell.angle_alpha   90.00
_cell.angle_beta   90.00
_cell.angle_gamma   90.00
#
_symmetry.space_group_name_H-M   'P 1'
#
loop_
_entity.id
_entity.type
_entity.pdbx_description
1 polymer ?
#
loop_
_entity_poly.entity_id
_entity_poly.type
_entity_poly.pdbx_seq_one_letter_code
_entity_poly.pdbx_strand_id
1 'polypeptide(L)'
;GRAIDFLQNPASKKGRIIACIGDSLTHGNIGDCWVERLRDEFPADTILNEGINGDVVWQVQQRVDSILSCKPDIVVLMIGSNDAMASFNANSGKRYMRNNKLSEIPTFERYKKLLPELLDSLSGASKVALCTIPPVGENPDSAVNQHVKMFNEFIELTAINKNISLIPVSRLLWNDLSLRAYPFRKDYDPKALPIIRRIYGGMMHHYIFKKSWNDV
;
A
#
# COMPACT_ATOMS: atom_id res chain seq x y z
N GLY A 1 10.86 6.76 -11.14
CA GLY A 1 9.87 7.33 -12.06
C GLY A 1 8.59 6.55 -12.04
N ARG A 2 7.55 7.08 -12.63
CA ARG A 2 6.24 6.45 -12.81
C ARG A 2 6.11 5.85 -14.21
N ALA A 3 5.07 5.04 -14.43
CA ALA A 3 4.78 4.47 -15.74
C ALA A 3 4.66 5.54 -16.84
N ILE A 4 3.98 6.65 -16.54
CA ILE A 4 3.82 7.75 -17.50
C ILE A 4 5.16 8.38 -17.90
N ASP A 5 6.08 8.57 -16.96
CA ASP A 5 7.40 9.12 -17.23
C ASP A 5 8.25 8.14 -18.08
N PHE A 6 8.13 6.85 -17.75
CA PHE A 6 8.82 5.77 -18.45
C PHE A 6 8.33 5.65 -19.91
N LEU A 7 7.02 5.74 -20.15
CA LEU A 7 6.45 5.69 -21.51
C LEU A 7 6.87 6.89 -22.36
N GLN A 8 7.16 8.03 -21.74
CA GLN A 8 7.71 9.20 -22.45
C GLN A 8 9.20 9.06 -22.79
N ASN A 9 9.95 8.23 -22.04
CA ASN A 9 11.36 7.97 -22.29
C ASN A 9 11.71 6.47 -22.11
N PRO A 10 11.27 5.60 -23.04
CA PRO A 10 11.51 4.16 -22.94
C PRO A 10 12.99 3.76 -23.04
N ALA A 11 13.84 4.62 -23.60
CA ALA A 11 15.29 4.40 -23.70
C ALA A 11 15.98 4.34 -22.33
N SER A 12 15.31 4.78 -21.27
CA SER A 12 15.79 4.68 -19.89
C SER A 12 15.69 3.26 -19.30
N LYS A 13 15.11 2.29 -20.05
CA LYS A 13 14.97 0.89 -19.58
C LYS A 13 16.32 0.27 -19.25
N LYS A 14 16.39 -0.32 -18.06
CA LYS A 14 17.49 -1.20 -17.63
C LYS A 14 16.86 -2.51 -17.15
N GLY A 15 17.48 -3.63 -17.50
CA GLY A 15 17.10 -4.96 -17.01
C GLY A 15 15.59 -5.25 -17.07
N ARG A 16 15.07 -5.83 -15.99
CA ARG A 16 13.64 -6.10 -15.83
C ARG A 16 12.90 -4.83 -15.46
N ILE A 17 11.62 -4.74 -15.83
CA ILE A 17 10.72 -3.70 -15.35
C ILE A 17 9.92 -4.27 -14.16
N ILE A 18 10.06 -3.65 -13.00
CA ILE A 18 9.34 -4.00 -11.77
C ILE A 18 8.40 -2.85 -11.43
N ALA A 19 7.09 -3.08 -11.49
CA ALA A 19 6.09 -2.10 -11.14
C ALA A 19 5.62 -2.30 -9.70
N CYS A 20 5.86 -1.32 -8.83
CA CYS A 20 5.42 -1.29 -7.45
C CYS A 20 4.11 -0.52 -7.36
N ILE A 21 2.99 -1.22 -7.24
CA ILE A 21 1.64 -0.65 -7.28
C ILE A 21 1.06 -0.58 -5.87
N GLY A 22 0.44 0.54 -5.52
CA GLY A 22 -0.18 0.69 -4.21
C GLY A 22 -0.68 2.09 -3.90
N ASP A 23 -0.79 2.36 -2.62
CA ASP A 23 -1.25 3.63 -2.06
C ASP A 23 -0.07 4.51 -1.55
N SER A 24 -0.32 5.31 -0.50
CA SER A 24 0.69 6.18 0.13
C SER A 24 1.89 5.42 0.70
N LEU A 25 1.72 4.18 1.12
CA LEU A 25 2.80 3.33 1.65
C LEU A 25 3.77 2.92 0.53
N THR A 26 3.27 2.77 -0.68
CA THR A 26 4.11 2.52 -1.87
C THR A 26 4.66 3.82 -2.44
N HIS A 27 3.88 4.91 -2.42
CA HIS A 27 4.35 6.24 -2.83
C HIS A 27 5.60 6.67 -2.05
N GLY A 28 5.59 6.45 -0.72
CA GLY A 28 6.76 6.63 0.14
C GLY A 28 7.07 8.08 0.50
N ASN A 29 6.10 9.00 0.43
CA ASN A 29 6.31 10.40 0.85
C ASN A 29 6.03 10.63 2.35
N ILE A 30 5.51 9.63 3.03
CA ILE A 30 5.24 9.65 4.48
C ILE A 30 5.86 8.38 5.06
N GLY A 31 7.08 8.48 5.56
CA GLY A 31 7.84 7.35 6.05
C GLY A 31 8.98 6.93 5.12
N ASP A 32 9.54 5.79 5.40
CA ASP A 32 10.63 5.22 4.61
C ASP A 32 10.10 4.61 3.31
N CYS A 33 10.68 5.03 2.19
CA CYS A 33 10.24 4.58 0.88
C CYS A 33 10.86 3.22 0.52
N TRP A 34 10.12 2.13 0.72
CA TRP A 34 10.59 0.80 0.38
C TRP A 34 10.91 0.63 -1.12
N VAL A 35 10.27 1.42 -2.01
CA VAL A 35 10.54 1.38 -3.45
C VAL A 35 11.91 1.96 -3.78
N GLU A 36 12.37 3.01 -3.07
CA GLU A 36 13.73 3.52 -3.22
C GLU A 36 14.76 2.52 -2.73
N ARG A 37 14.51 1.85 -1.60
CA ARG A 37 15.38 0.76 -1.14
C ARG A 37 15.46 -0.38 -2.17
N LEU A 38 14.35 -0.70 -2.81
CA LEU A 38 14.33 -1.70 -3.88
C LEU A 38 15.19 -1.26 -5.09
N ARG A 39 15.23 0.04 -5.42
CA ARG A 39 16.10 0.57 -6.47
C ARG A 39 17.58 0.45 -6.11
N ASP A 40 17.93 0.70 -4.87
CA ASP A 40 19.30 0.57 -4.39
C ASP A 40 19.76 -0.89 -4.41
N GLU A 41 18.87 -1.83 -4.06
CA GLU A 41 19.16 -3.26 -4.05
C GLU A 41 19.22 -3.87 -5.46
N PHE A 42 18.42 -3.34 -6.40
CA PHE A 42 18.36 -3.83 -7.79
C PHE A 42 18.70 -2.73 -8.81
N PRO A 43 19.94 -2.19 -8.80
CA PRO A 43 20.32 -1.05 -9.64
C PRO A 43 20.36 -1.37 -11.14
N ALA A 44 20.38 -2.68 -11.48
CA ALA A 44 20.34 -3.15 -12.86
C ALA A 44 18.92 -3.21 -13.45
N ASP A 45 17.87 -3.09 -12.61
CA ASP A 45 16.48 -3.17 -13.01
C ASP A 45 15.83 -1.78 -13.10
N THR A 46 14.71 -1.70 -13.80
CA THR A 46 13.86 -0.49 -13.87
C THR A 46 12.73 -0.63 -12.87
N ILE A 47 12.75 0.17 -11.81
CA ILE A 47 11.73 0.15 -10.77
C ILE A 47 10.76 1.33 -10.96
N LEU A 48 9.49 1.03 -11.24
CA LEU A 48 8.42 2.01 -11.39
C LEU A 48 7.64 2.11 -10.07
N ASN A 49 7.53 3.32 -9.53
CA ASN A 49 6.72 3.60 -8.34
C ASN A 49 5.33 4.06 -8.77
N GLU A 50 4.35 3.17 -8.68
CA GLU A 50 2.94 3.41 -8.97
C GLU A 50 2.10 3.52 -7.68
N GLY A 51 2.70 4.02 -6.61
CA GLY A 51 1.98 4.41 -5.40
C GLY A 51 1.27 5.76 -5.58
N ILE A 52 -0.01 5.83 -5.19
CA ILE A 52 -0.79 7.08 -5.16
C ILE A 52 -1.46 7.22 -3.80
N ASN A 53 -1.24 8.37 -3.14
CA ASN A 53 -1.80 8.63 -1.82
C ASN A 53 -3.32 8.52 -1.81
N GLY A 54 -3.83 7.72 -0.88
CA GLY A 54 -5.27 7.56 -0.67
C GLY A 54 -5.94 6.55 -1.59
N ASP A 55 -5.23 5.97 -2.58
CA ASP A 55 -5.84 4.99 -3.48
C ASP A 55 -6.45 3.82 -2.72
N VAL A 56 -7.63 3.44 -3.16
CA VAL A 56 -8.32 2.19 -2.87
C VAL A 56 -8.19 1.25 -4.08
N VAL A 57 -8.52 -0.03 -3.91
CA VAL A 57 -8.38 -1.05 -4.97
C VAL A 57 -9.06 -0.63 -6.29
N TRP A 58 -10.22 0.02 -6.21
CA TRP A 58 -10.94 0.53 -7.38
C TRP A 58 -10.12 1.53 -8.20
N GLN A 59 -9.43 2.47 -7.54
CA GLN A 59 -8.62 3.48 -8.23
C GLN A 59 -7.41 2.87 -8.93
N VAL A 60 -6.79 1.84 -8.32
CA VAL A 60 -5.73 1.08 -9.00
C VAL A 60 -6.26 0.38 -10.24
N GLN A 61 -7.47 -0.21 -10.16
CA GLN A 61 -8.10 -0.86 -11.30
C GLN A 61 -8.33 0.11 -12.49
N GLN A 62 -8.69 1.38 -12.21
CA GLN A 62 -8.92 2.38 -13.25
C GLN A 62 -7.65 2.79 -14.04
N ARG A 63 -6.46 2.51 -13.49
CA ARG A 63 -5.18 2.90 -14.11
C ARG A 63 -4.28 1.70 -14.45
N VAL A 64 -4.76 0.47 -14.28
CA VAL A 64 -3.97 -0.73 -14.50
C VAL A 64 -3.44 -0.83 -15.94
N ASP A 65 -4.23 -0.45 -16.93
CA ASP A 65 -3.84 -0.52 -18.36
C ASP A 65 -2.64 0.37 -18.66
N SER A 66 -2.57 1.56 -18.06
CA SER A 66 -1.42 2.46 -18.24
C SER A 66 -0.14 1.87 -17.66
N ILE A 67 -0.24 1.12 -16.57
CA ILE A 67 0.90 0.43 -15.95
C ILE A 67 1.33 -0.76 -16.82
N LEU A 68 0.37 -1.55 -17.28
CA LEU A 68 0.62 -2.70 -18.15
C LEU A 68 1.21 -2.31 -19.52
N SER A 69 0.93 -1.09 -19.99
CA SER A 69 1.54 -0.54 -21.22
C SER A 69 3.07 -0.42 -21.11
N CYS A 70 3.64 -0.37 -19.90
CA CYS A 70 5.09 -0.43 -19.68
C CYS A 70 5.65 -1.86 -19.82
N LYS A 71 4.81 -2.87 -19.97
CA LYS A 71 5.16 -4.30 -20.05
C LYS A 71 6.05 -4.72 -18.87
N PRO A 72 5.58 -4.56 -17.61
CA PRO A 72 6.36 -4.97 -16.46
C PRO A 72 6.58 -6.49 -16.45
N ASP A 73 7.80 -6.91 -16.12
CA ASP A 73 8.16 -8.32 -15.93
C ASP A 73 7.62 -8.82 -14.58
N ILE A 74 7.60 -7.93 -13.57
CA ILE A 74 7.14 -8.22 -12.22
C ILE A 74 6.26 -7.07 -11.74
N VAL A 75 5.17 -7.41 -11.07
CA VAL A 75 4.33 -6.49 -10.33
C VAL A 75 4.37 -6.82 -8.84
N VAL A 76 4.65 -5.85 -8.00
CA VAL A 76 4.48 -5.94 -6.54
C VAL A 76 3.27 -5.09 -6.17
N LEU A 77 2.19 -5.72 -5.72
CA LEU A 77 0.94 -5.06 -5.38
C LEU A 77 0.74 -5.02 -3.87
N MET A 78 0.66 -3.81 -3.30
CA MET A 78 0.31 -3.56 -1.90
C MET A 78 -0.84 -2.55 -1.83
N ILE A 79 -2.07 -3.04 -1.77
CA ILE A 79 -3.31 -2.21 -1.78
C ILE A 79 -4.35 -2.79 -0.84
N GLY A 80 -5.13 -1.93 -0.21
CA GLY A 80 -6.22 -2.32 0.69
C GLY A 80 -6.21 -1.60 2.03
N SER A 81 -5.12 -0.91 2.39
CA SER A 81 -5.05 -0.14 3.65
C SER A 81 -6.14 0.93 3.69
N ASN A 82 -6.32 1.67 2.59
CA ASN A 82 -7.36 2.69 2.50
C ASN A 82 -8.76 2.09 2.40
N ASP A 83 -8.93 0.93 1.76
CA ASP A 83 -10.19 0.18 1.76
C ASP A 83 -10.57 -0.26 3.18
N ALA A 84 -9.62 -0.82 3.94
CA ALA A 84 -9.82 -1.22 5.32
C ALA A 84 -10.16 -0.01 6.21
N MET A 85 -9.43 1.09 6.07
CA MET A 85 -9.70 2.32 6.84
C MET A 85 -11.02 2.97 6.50
N ALA A 86 -11.42 2.98 5.21
CA ALA A 86 -12.68 3.53 4.76
C ALA A 86 -13.88 2.70 5.25
N SER A 87 -13.76 1.37 5.20
CA SER A 87 -14.83 0.46 5.61
C SER A 87 -14.93 0.25 7.13
N PHE A 88 -13.97 0.74 7.92
CA PHE A 88 -13.92 0.55 9.36
C PHE A 88 -15.13 1.18 10.09
N ASN A 89 -15.59 2.35 9.66
CA ASN A 89 -16.81 2.98 10.16
C ASN A 89 -17.39 3.99 9.15
N ALA A 90 -18.67 4.34 9.32
CA ALA A 90 -19.39 5.20 8.38
C ALA A 90 -18.75 6.60 8.19
N ASN A 91 -18.19 7.19 9.25
CA ASN A 91 -17.57 8.52 9.18
C ASN A 91 -16.26 8.47 8.38
N SER A 92 -15.45 7.42 8.58
CA SER A 92 -14.26 7.16 7.78
C SER A 92 -14.62 6.96 6.31
N GLY A 93 -15.63 6.14 6.01
CA GLY A 93 -16.11 5.90 4.66
C GLY A 93 -16.53 7.16 3.92
N LYS A 94 -17.36 8.00 4.56
CA LYS A 94 -17.79 9.30 3.99
C LYS A 94 -16.59 10.23 3.75
N ARG A 95 -15.61 10.25 4.65
CA ARG A 95 -14.39 11.04 4.50
C ARG A 95 -13.56 10.57 3.30
N TYR A 96 -13.31 9.26 3.19
CA TYR A 96 -12.58 8.69 2.06
C TYR A 96 -13.29 8.95 0.74
N MET A 97 -14.60 8.71 0.66
CA MET A 97 -15.40 8.98 -0.53
C MET A 97 -15.24 10.43 -0.99
N ARG A 98 -15.39 11.40 -0.08
CA ARG A 98 -15.27 12.82 -0.40
C ARG A 98 -13.85 13.23 -0.80
N ASN A 99 -12.84 12.81 -0.02
CA ASN A 99 -11.46 13.25 -0.23
C ASN A 99 -10.84 12.67 -1.51
N ASN A 100 -11.22 11.44 -1.84
CA ASN A 100 -10.71 10.73 -3.03
C ASN A 100 -11.70 10.76 -4.21
N LYS A 101 -12.78 11.55 -4.10
CA LYS A 101 -13.80 11.72 -5.16
C LYS A 101 -14.36 10.37 -5.65
N LEU A 102 -14.59 9.45 -4.73
CA LEU A 102 -15.14 8.13 -5.06
C LEU A 102 -16.66 8.24 -5.29
N SER A 103 -17.19 7.44 -6.22
CA SER A 103 -18.63 7.37 -6.50
C SER A 103 -19.44 6.73 -5.37
N GLU A 104 -18.79 5.90 -4.55
CA GLU A 104 -19.41 5.19 -3.43
C GLU A 104 -18.40 4.94 -2.30
N ILE A 105 -18.93 4.62 -1.12
CA ILE A 105 -18.09 4.31 0.05
C ILE A 105 -17.41 2.96 -0.17
N PRO A 106 -16.06 2.85 -0.01
CA PRO A 106 -15.39 1.58 -0.04
C PRO A 106 -15.90 0.64 1.07
N THR A 107 -16.21 -0.59 0.70
CA THR A 107 -16.66 -1.63 1.62
C THR A 107 -15.80 -2.88 1.47
N PHE A 108 -15.77 -3.73 2.49
CA PHE A 108 -15.05 -5.01 2.40
C PHE A 108 -15.63 -5.90 1.29
N GLU A 109 -16.95 -5.92 1.09
CA GLU A 109 -17.57 -6.68 0.01
C GLU A 109 -17.11 -6.22 -1.37
N ARG A 110 -17.00 -4.89 -1.56
CA ARG A 110 -16.47 -4.34 -2.80
C ARG A 110 -15.00 -4.70 -3.00
N TYR A 111 -14.20 -4.63 -1.95
CA TYR A 111 -12.79 -5.05 -2.00
C TYR A 111 -12.66 -6.52 -2.40
N LYS A 112 -13.48 -7.41 -1.82
CA LYS A 112 -13.51 -8.85 -2.16
C LYS A 112 -13.84 -9.12 -3.63
N LYS A 113 -14.64 -8.26 -4.24
CA LYS A 113 -14.94 -8.34 -5.67
C LYS A 113 -13.78 -7.84 -6.53
N LEU A 114 -13.27 -6.63 -6.22
CA LEU A 114 -12.36 -5.92 -7.11
C LEU A 114 -10.92 -6.44 -7.05
N LEU A 115 -10.43 -6.91 -5.90
CA LEU A 115 -9.06 -7.42 -5.80
C LEU A 115 -8.79 -8.62 -6.71
N PRO A 116 -9.65 -9.67 -6.75
CA PRO A 116 -9.47 -10.77 -7.68
C PRO A 116 -9.49 -10.35 -9.16
N GLU A 117 -10.38 -9.42 -9.53
CA GLU A 117 -10.47 -8.88 -10.91
C GLU A 117 -9.18 -8.13 -11.30
N LEU A 118 -8.65 -7.30 -10.40
CA LEU A 118 -7.39 -6.61 -10.60
C LEU A 118 -6.22 -7.59 -10.77
N LEU A 119 -6.17 -8.63 -9.94
CA LEU A 119 -5.13 -9.65 -10.03
C LEU A 119 -5.21 -10.46 -11.34
N ASP A 120 -6.40 -10.72 -11.86
CA ASP A 120 -6.56 -11.37 -13.17
C ASP A 120 -5.97 -10.52 -14.30
N SER A 121 -6.24 -9.22 -14.28
CA SER A 121 -5.67 -8.28 -15.25
C SER A 121 -4.15 -8.23 -15.17
N LEU A 122 -3.57 -8.22 -13.97
CA LEU A 122 -2.13 -8.17 -13.75
C LEU A 122 -1.43 -9.49 -14.10
N SER A 123 -2.00 -10.63 -13.70
CA SER A 123 -1.38 -11.96 -13.89
C SER A 123 -1.36 -12.40 -15.36
N GLY A 124 -2.24 -11.85 -16.20
CA GLY A 124 -2.22 -12.09 -17.63
C GLY A 124 -1.03 -11.46 -18.36
N ALA A 125 -0.37 -10.48 -17.75
CA ALA A 125 0.70 -9.71 -18.37
C ALA A 125 2.05 -9.77 -17.63
N SER A 126 2.07 -10.15 -16.34
CA SER A 126 3.27 -10.06 -15.48
C SER A 126 3.28 -11.14 -14.41
N LYS A 127 4.47 -11.40 -13.85
CA LYS A 127 4.56 -12.13 -12.57
C LYS A 127 4.09 -11.21 -11.44
N VAL A 128 3.14 -11.67 -10.64
CA VAL A 128 2.57 -10.87 -9.55
C VAL A 128 3.03 -11.38 -8.19
N ALA A 129 3.45 -10.45 -7.33
CA ALA A 129 3.62 -10.66 -5.90
C ALA A 129 2.60 -9.78 -5.16
N LEU A 130 1.71 -10.40 -4.39
CA LEU A 130 0.68 -9.70 -3.62
C LEU A 130 1.15 -9.55 -2.18
N CYS A 131 1.07 -8.32 -1.64
CA CYS A 131 1.44 -8.04 -0.26
C CYS A 131 0.19 -8.06 0.64
N THR A 132 0.32 -8.59 1.86
CA THR A 132 -0.63 -8.25 2.92
C THR A 132 -0.45 -6.78 3.32
N ILE A 133 -1.52 -6.13 3.80
CA ILE A 133 -1.48 -4.74 4.25
C ILE A 133 -0.90 -4.65 5.67
N PRO A 134 -0.11 -3.60 5.96
CA PRO A 134 0.54 -3.46 7.25
C PRO A 134 -0.44 -3.19 8.39
N PRO A 135 0.01 -3.35 9.66
CA PRO A 135 -0.75 -2.94 10.84
C PRO A 135 -1.07 -1.44 10.86
N VAL A 136 -2.14 -1.10 11.55
CA VAL A 136 -2.55 0.30 11.80
C VAL A 136 -2.34 0.59 13.30
N GLY A 137 -1.29 1.33 13.63
CA GLY A 137 -0.84 1.47 15.01
C GLY A 137 -0.14 0.20 15.52
N GLU A 138 0.14 0.16 16.81
CA GLU A 138 1.01 -0.85 17.43
C GLU A 138 0.25 -1.88 18.31
N ASN A 139 -1.05 -1.71 18.51
CA ASN A 139 -1.86 -2.61 19.32
C ASN A 139 -2.54 -3.67 18.44
N PRO A 140 -2.10 -4.96 18.50
CA PRO A 140 -2.69 -6.03 17.69
C PRO A 140 -4.16 -6.29 18.02
N ASP A 141 -4.59 -6.03 19.26
CA ASP A 141 -5.94 -6.29 19.75
C ASP A 141 -6.91 -5.13 19.51
N SER A 142 -6.43 -4.03 18.93
CA SER A 142 -7.29 -2.90 18.59
C SER A 142 -8.35 -3.30 17.57
N ALA A 143 -9.55 -2.70 17.67
CA ALA A 143 -10.64 -2.97 16.74
C ALA A 143 -10.24 -2.72 15.28
N VAL A 144 -9.39 -1.73 15.02
CA VAL A 144 -8.91 -1.45 13.66
C VAL A 144 -7.98 -2.55 13.15
N ASN A 145 -7.10 -3.11 13.98
CA ASN A 145 -6.22 -4.20 13.57
C ASN A 145 -6.98 -5.53 13.42
N GLN A 146 -8.03 -5.77 14.21
CA GLN A 146 -8.94 -6.89 13.95
C GLN A 146 -9.66 -6.72 12.60
N HIS A 147 -10.04 -5.49 12.24
CA HIS A 147 -10.61 -5.22 10.92
C HIS A 147 -9.58 -5.40 9.77
N VAL A 148 -8.35 -4.91 9.94
CA VAL A 148 -7.23 -5.14 8.99
C VAL A 148 -6.93 -6.63 8.83
N LYS A 149 -7.02 -7.41 9.90
CA LYS A 149 -6.83 -8.86 9.86
C LYS A 149 -7.80 -9.55 8.90
N MET A 150 -9.09 -9.14 8.88
CA MET A 150 -10.07 -9.68 7.93
C MET A 150 -9.64 -9.44 6.47
N PHE A 151 -9.09 -8.28 6.16
CA PHE A 151 -8.53 -7.98 4.83
C PHE A 151 -7.34 -8.87 4.51
N ASN A 152 -6.42 -9.03 5.46
CA ASN A 152 -5.23 -9.86 5.27
C ASN A 152 -5.57 -11.33 5.07
N GLU A 153 -6.50 -11.88 5.84
CA GLU A 153 -7.01 -13.25 5.63
C GLU A 153 -7.58 -13.43 4.22
N PHE A 154 -8.34 -12.45 3.72
CA PHE A 154 -8.86 -12.48 2.36
C PHE A 154 -7.75 -12.36 1.31
N ILE A 155 -6.75 -11.50 1.51
CA ILE A 155 -5.58 -11.36 0.64
C ILE A 155 -4.81 -12.69 0.54
N GLU A 156 -4.55 -13.33 1.68
CA GLU A 156 -3.85 -14.62 1.75
C GLU A 156 -4.61 -15.73 1.01
N LEU A 157 -5.91 -15.85 1.28
CA LEU A 157 -6.78 -16.82 0.58
C LEU A 157 -6.82 -16.55 -0.93
N THR A 158 -6.87 -15.29 -1.33
CA THR A 158 -6.89 -14.91 -2.75
C THR A 158 -5.56 -15.27 -3.43
N ALA A 159 -4.43 -15.03 -2.77
CA ALA A 159 -3.12 -15.41 -3.29
C ALA A 159 -3.00 -16.92 -3.48
N ILE A 160 -3.47 -17.71 -2.51
CA ILE A 160 -3.50 -19.18 -2.59
C ILE A 160 -4.37 -19.63 -3.76
N ASN A 161 -5.62 -19.15 -3.85
CA ASN A 161 -6.59 -19.57 -4.86
C ASN A 161 -6.15 -19.21 -6.29
N LYS A 162 -5.41 -18.12 -6.45
CA LYS A 162 -4.89 -17.66 -7.75
C LYS A 162 -3.45 -18.12 -8.04
N ASN A 163 -2.85 -18.90 -7.15
CA ASN A 163 -1.44 -19.33 -7.24
C ASN A 163 -0.48 -18.14 -7.46
N ILE A 164 -0.69 -17.06 -6.71
CA ILE A 164 0.12 -15.82 -6.74
C ILE A 164 1.07 -15.82 -5.56
N SER A 165 2.31 -15.35 -5.77
CA SER A 165 3.30 -15.19 -4.70
C SER A 165 2.80 -14.20 -3.64
N LEU A 166 2.84 -14.59 -2.37
CA LEU A 166 2.46 -13.75 -1.24
C LEU A 166 3.69 -13.17 -0.53
N ILE A 167 3.68 -11.86 -0.29
CA ILE A 167 4.63 -11.16 0.60
C ILE A 167 3.91 -10.85 1.90
N PRO A 168 4.22 -11.52 3.01
CA PRO A 168 3.46 -11.40 4.26
C PRO A 168 3.90 -10.20 5.10
N VAL A 169 3.74 -8.98 4.56
CA VAL A 169 4.17 -7.71 5.18
C VAL A 169 3.59 -7.55 6.59
N SER A 170 2.31 -7.83 6.78
CA SER A 170 1.67 -7.75 8.10
C SER A 170 2.38 -8.60 9.15
N ARG A 171 2.65 -9.87 8.82
CA ARG A 171 3.32 -10.80 9.73
C ARG A 171 4.75 -10.36 10.04
N LEU A 172 5.48 -9.89 9.04
CA LEU A 172 6.86 -9.42 9.22
C LEU A 172 6.91 -8.20 10.15
N LEU A 173 6.00 -7.25 9.96
CA LEU A 173 5.92 -6.07 10.82
C LEU A 173 5.45 -6.40 12.25
N TRP A 174 4.49 -7.31 12.42
CA TRP A 174 4.10 -7.75 13.77
C TRP A 174 5.25 -8.45 14.50
N ASN A 175 6.04 -9.25 13.78
CA ASN A 175 7.23 -9.88 14.38
C ASN A 175 8.25 -8.81 14.82
N ASP A 176 8.53 -7.81 13.99
CA ASP A 176 9.43 -6.72 14.35
C ASP A 176 8.91 -5.91 15.55
N LEU A 177 7.62 -5.55 15.55
CA LEU A 177 6.98 -4.82 16.65
C LEU A 177 7.03 -5.62 17.97
N SER A 178 6.88 -6.96 17.92
CA SER A 178 6.94 -7.81 19.11
C SER A 178 8.32 -7.89 19.76
N LEU A 179 9.37 -7.60 18.99
CA LEU A 179 10.76 -7.58 19.48
C LEU A 179 11.17 -6.23 20.08
N ARG A 180 10.33 -5.20 19.93
CA ARG A 180 10.65 -3.86 20.45
C ARG A 180 10.47 -3.82 21.96
N ALA A 181 11.44 -3.23 22.65
CA ALA A 181 11.44 -3.08 24.12
C ALA A 181 10.47 -1.99 24.63
N TYR A 182 9.72 -1.33 23.74
CA TYR A 182 8.86 -0.21 24.10
C TYR A 182 7.40 -0.65 24.25
N PRO A 183 6.68 -0.19 25.29
CA PRO A 183 5.26 -0.43 25.42
C PRO A 183 4.51 0.26 24.27
N PHE A 184 3.41 -0.36 23.80
CA PHE A 184 2.50 0.24 22.82
C PHE A 184 2.12 1.67 23.21
N ARG A 185 2.38 2.63 22.30
CA ARG A 185 2.23 4.04 22.66
C ARG A 185 0.78 4.51 22.66
N LYS A 186 0.00 4.18 21.67
CA LYS A 186 -1.43 4.55 21.58
C LYS A 186 -2.14 3.74 20.49
N ASP A 187 -3.41 3.48 20.72
CA ASP A 187 -4.31 2.97 19.69
C ASP A 187 -4.50 3.98 18.55
N TYR A 188 -4.83 3.48 17.38
CA TYR A 188 -5.20 4.29 16.26
C TYR A 188 -6.49 5.07 16.55
N ASP A 189 -6.47 6.38 16.38
CA ASP A 189 -7.66 7.24 16.44
C ASP A 189 -8.08 7.59 15.00
N PRO A 190 -9.27 7.14 14.54
CA PRO A 190 -9.74 7.37 13.17
C PRO A 190 -10.19 8.81 12.90
N LYS A 191 -10.17 9.70 13.89
CA LYS A 191 -10.51 11.11 13.70
C LYS A 191 -9.48 11.80 12.81
N ALA A 192 -9.96 12.73 11.97
CA ALA A 192 -9.09 13.42 11.01
C ALA A 192 -7.98 14.24 11.68
N LEU A 193 -8.29 14.96 12.76
CA LEU A 193 -7.34 15.86 13.42
C LEU A 193 -6.12 15.13 14.02
N PRO A 194 -6.28 14.03 14.78
CA PRO A 194 -5.14 13.25 15.24
C PRO A 194 -4.27 12.69 14.09
N ILE A 195 -4.90 12.22 13.00
CA ILE A 195 -4.17 11.71 11.83
C ILE A 195 -3.33 12.83 11.20
N ILE A 196 -3.94 13.98 10.92
CA ILE A 196 -3.26 15.15 10.35
C ILE A 196 -2.10 15.56 11.25
N ARG A 197 -2.33 15.68 12.55
CA ARG A 197 -1.30 16.08 13.53
C ARG A 197 -0.13 15.11 13.57
N ARG A 198 -0.38 13.79 13.45
CA ARG A 198 0.70 12.79 13.40
C ARG A 198 1.50 12.87 12.11
N ILE A 199 0.83 13.00 10.95
CA ILE A 199 1.49 13.14 9.65
C ILE A 199 2.39 14.38 9.65
N TYR A 200 1.85 15.56 9.95
CA TYR A 200 2.62 16.79 9.95
C TYR A 200 3.69 16.80 11.06
N GLY A 201 3.39 16.25 12.23
CA GLY A 201 4.36 16.08 13.30
C GLY A 201 5.54 15.22 12.87
N GLY A 202 5.27 14.05 12.28
CA GLY A 202 6.30 13.16 11.76
C GLY A 202 7.15 13.83 10.68
N MET A 203 6.51 14.46 9.69
CA MET A 203 7.20 15.19 8.64
C MET A 203 8.10 16.31 9.23
N MET A 204 7.59 17.08 10.19
CA MET A 204 8.38 18.13 10.85
C MET A 204 9.58 17.54 11.59
N HIS A 205 9.40 16.45 12.32
CA HIS A 205 10.51 15.79 13.00
C HIS A 205 11.55 15.24 12.04
N HIS A 206 11.13 14.64 10.94
CA HIS A 206 12.06 14.11 9.95
C HIS A 206 12.77 15.20 9.14
N TYR A 207 12.03 16.11 8.52
CA TYR A 207 12.61 17.09 7.58
C TYR A 207 13.27 18.29 8.27
N ILE A 208 12.72 18.77 9.39
CA ILE A 208 13.25 19.94 10.11
C ILE A 208 14.28 19.52 11.15
N PHE A 209 13.95 18.53 12.00
CA PHE A 209 14.84 18.10 13.08
C PHE A 209 15.79 16.96 12.68
N LYS A 210 15.76 16.52 11.41
CA LYS A 210 16.65 15.49 10.86
C LYS A 210 16.62 14.16 11.61
N LYS A 211 15.48 13.83 12.24
CA LYS A 211 15.30 12.55 12.90
C LYS A 211 15.05 11.43 11.90
N SER A 212 15.52 10.24 12.21
CA SER A 212 15.15 9.05 11.43
C SER A 212 13.63 8.81 11.48
N TRP A 213 13.05 8.26 10.41
CA TRP A 213 11.66 7.83 10.42
C TRP A 213 11.37 6.76 11.49
N ASN A 214 12.39 6.01 11.92
CA ASN A 214 12.26 5.05 13.02
C ASN A 214 12.15 5.72 14.40
N ASP A 215 12.53 7.01 14.52
CA ASP A 215 12.54 7.78 15.78
C ASP A 215 11.34 8.74 15.88
N VAL A 216 10.46 8.77 14.90
CA VAL A 216 9.31 9.65 14.76
C VAL A 216 8.01 8.89 14.89
#